data_ac1ad75e31c2714e897faa95590e070e
#
_entry.id   ac1ad75e31c2714e897faa95590e070e
#
_cell.length_a   1.000
_cell.length_b   1.000
_cell.length_c   1.000
_cell.angle_alpha   90.00
_cell.angle_beta   90.00
_cell.angle_gamma   90.00
#
_symmetry.space_group_name_H-M   'P 1'
#
loop_
_entity.id
_entity.type
_entity.pdbx_description
1 polymer ?
#
loop_
_entity_poly.entity_id
_entity_poly.type
_entity_poly.pdbx_seq_one_letter_code
_entity_poly.pdbx_strand_id
1 'polypeptide(L)'
;RQSEGDEIILSEIEHHANIIPWQMVAEKYKLSIKYIKVNEDFSLDLDDLSSKLSSKTKVVSIVGESNLSGMLPDIKEINNLVRSNSEALLIIDGAQLVPHRKVDVQDLGIDFLVFSGHKMLGPTGIGVVWGKKELLNSLDPVYGGGDMIEEVHYDKATWAPVPHKFEAGTPPYVEAIGLGAAVDYLQDLGMSEVEKHSDELREYGRKVLLDIDGINVIHSQETIAGCTFGMYVDGVHAADLSLMLDTHGVAVRAGHHCVQPFHRKLGIDATIRSTAYIYNDKEDIDTLKSALISSVEMLR
;
A
#
# COMPACT_ATOMS: atom_id res chain seq x y z
N ARG A 1 -7.99 19.41 16.00
CA ARG A 1 -9.39 19.61 15.61
C ARG A 1 -9.43 19.97 14.15
N GLN A 2 -10.30 19.33 13.37
CA GLN A 2 -10.53 19.61 11.95
C GLN A 2 -11.54 20.74 11.82
N SER A 3 -11.35 21.59 10.82
CA SER A 3 -12.26 22.69 10.48
C SER A 3 -12.79 22.50 9.06
N GLU A 4 -13.99 23.02 8.78
CA GLU A 4 -14.54 23.04 7.42
C GLU A 4 -13.56 23.70 6.45
N GLY A 5 -13.25 23.02 5.33
CA GLY A 5 -12.29 23.48 4.33
C GLY A 5 -10.83 23.10 4.61
N ASP A 6 -10.54 22.37 5.68
CA ASP A 6 -9.24 21.70 5.85
C ASP A 6 -9.02 20.65 4.73
N GLU A 7 -7.77 20.32 4.46
CA GLU A 7 -7.38 19.55 3.29
C GLU A 7 -6.71 18.22 3.67
N ILE A 8 -7.02 17.19 2.90
CA ILE A 8 -6.36 15.89 2.91
C ILE A 8 -5.68 15.72 1.56
N ILE A 9 -4.43 15.28 1.54
CA ILE A 9 -3.70 14.98 0.31
C ILE A 9 -3.45 13.46 0.25
N LEU A 10 -3.84 12.85 -0.87
CA LEU A 10 -3.63 11.46 -1.23
C LEU A 10 -2.85 11.39 -2.53
N SER A 11 -2.38 10.22 -2.96
CA SER A 11 -1.90 10.05 -4.34
C SER A 11 -2.99 9.47 -5.25
N GLU A 12 -2.85 9.65 -6.57
CA GLU A 12 -3.77 9.08 -7.56
C GLU A 12 -3.73 7.55 -7.63
N ILE A 13 -2.65 6.93 -7.12
CA ILE A 13 -2.39 5.48 -7.19
C ILE A 13 -2.67 4.75 -5.86
N GLU A 14 -3.40 5.38 -4.95
CA GLU A 14 -3.73 4.78 -3.66
C GLU A 14 -4.62 3.54 -3.80
N HIS A 15 -4.37 2.57 -2.92
CA HIS A 15 -5.32 1.48 -2.69
C HIS A 15 -6.64 2.03 -2.11
N HIS A 16 -7.78 1.42 -2.46
CA HIS A 16 -9.10 1.85 -1.97
C HIS A 16 -9.16 2.00 -0.45
N ALA A 17 -8.42 1.19 0.31
CA ALA A 17 -8.36 1.28 1.77
C ALA A 17 -7.73 2.60 2.27
N ASN A 18 -6.93 3.27 1.44
CA ASN A 18 -6.37 4.60 1.72
C ASN A 18 -7.08 5.72 0.93
N ILE A 19 -8.25 5.46 0.34
CA ILE A 19 -9.11 6.46 -0.30
C ILE A 19 -10.45 6.55 0.43
N ILE A 20 -11.17 5.43 0.53
CA ILE A 20 -12.56 5.40 1.00
C ILE A 20 -12.73 5.95 2.42
N PRO A 21 -11.89 5.59 3.42
CA PRO A 21 -12.03 6.17 4.76
C PRO A 21 -11.87 7.69 4.76
N TRP A 22 -10.95 8.22 3.92
CA TRP A 22 -10.76 9.66 3.80
C TRP A 22 -11.93 10.36 3.11
N GLN A 23 -12.56 9.73 2.11
CA GLN A 23 -13.78 10.25 1.50
C GLN A 23 -14.93 10.33 2.53
N MET A 24 -15.10 9.28 3.35
CA MET A 24 -16.11 9.28 4.42
C MET A 24 -15.84 10.37 5.47
N VAL A 25 -14.57 10.57 5.86
CA VAL A 25 -14.19 11.63 6.80
C VAL A 25 -14.40 13.01 6.17
N ALA A 26 -13.99 13.17 4.90
CA ALA A 26 -14.14 14.44 4.18
C ALA A 26 -15.60 14.84 4.02
N GLU A 27 -16.48 13.91 3.68
CA GLU A 27 -17.92 14.14 3.61
C GLU A 27 -18.49 14.57 4.98
N LYS A 28 -18.16 13.82 6.05
CA LYS A 28 -18.66 14.07 7.40
C LYS A 28 -18.24 15.43 7.95
N TYR A 29 -17.01 15.87 7.68
CA TYR A 29 -16.44 17.09 8.26
C TYR A 29 -16.25 18.22 7.23
N LYS A 30 -16.76 18.06 6.02
CA LYS A 30 -16.68 19.01 4.91
C LYS A 30 -15.23 19.42 4.59
N LEU A 31 -14.37 18.44 4.52
CA LEU A 31 -12.97 18.60 4.13
C LEU A 31 -12.84 18.45 2.61
N SER A 32 -11.73 18.93 2.04
CA SER A 32 -11.40 18.70 0.64
C SER A 32 -10.29 17.67 0.49
N ILE A 33 -10.40 16.80 -0.52
CA ILE A 33 -9.35 15.84 -0.87
C ILE A 33 -8.66 16.32 -2.14
N LYS A 34 -7.32 16.40 -2.10
CA LYS A 34 -6.47 16.66 -3.25
C LYS A 34 -5.67 15.40 -3.57
N TYR A 35 -5.35 15.20 -4.85
CA TYR A 35 -4.59 14.03 -5.28
C TYR A 35 -3.27 14.46 -5.92
N ILE A 36 -2.15 13.90 -5.46
CA ILE A 36 -0.81 14.04 -6.07
C ILE A 36 -0.84 13.27 -7.37
N LYS A 37 -0.36 13.89 -8.44
CA LYS A 37 -0.27 13.25 -9.76
C LYS A 37 0.77 12.13 -9.76
N VAL A 38 0.51 11.16 -10.61
CA VAL A 38 1.46 10.13 -11.00
C VAL A 38 1.97 10.46 -12.40
N ASN A 39 3.29 10.49 -12.56
CA ASN A 39 3.99 10.75 -13.82
C ASN A 39 3.86 9.55 -14.79
N GLU A 40 4.30 9.74 -16.04
CA GLU A 40 4.27 8.70 -17.07
C GLU A 40 5.19 7.49 -16.74
N ASP A 41 6.24 7.71 -15.97
CA ASP A 41 7.15 6.67 -15.46
C ASP A 41 6.64 5.98 -14.19
N PHE A 42 5.42 6.30 -13.78
CA PHE A 42 4.77 5.84 -12.56
C PHE A 42 5.42 6.30 -11.26
N SER A 43 6.26 7.33 -11.25
CA SER A 43 6.70 8.04 -10.04
C SER A 43 5.65 9.02 -9.54
N LEU A 44 5.75 9.47 -8.27
CA LEU A 44 4.93 10.56 -7.75
C LEU A 44 5.50 11.91 -8.20
N ASP A 45 4.63 12.83 -8.61
CA ASP A 45 4.98 14.21 -8.93
C ASP A 45 5.14 15.02 -7.63
N LEU A 46 6.39 15.15 -7.15
CA LEU A 46 6.70 15.87 -5.91
C LEU A 46 6.55 17.40 -6.06
N ASP A 47 6.67 17.94 -7.26
CA ASP A 47 6.38 19.35 -7.52
C ASP A 47 4.88 19.61 -7.39
N ASP A 48 4.05 18.70 -7.89
CA ASP A 48 2.60 18.74 -7.72
C ASP A 48 2.20 18.61 -6.24
N LEU A 49 2.86 17.72 -5.45
CA LEU A 49 2.70 17.67 -4.01
C LEU A 49 3.02 19.02 -3.36
N SER A 50 4.21 19.56 -3.63
CA SER A 50 4.66 20.83 -3.07
C SER A 50 3.67 21.97 -3.35
N SER A 51 3.12 22.01 -4.56
CA SER A 51 2.14 23.03 -4.98
C SER A 51 0.79 22.90 -4.26
N LYS A 52 0.44 21.72 -3.77
CA LYS A 52 -0.83 21.42 -3.09
C LYS A 52 -0.79 21.58 -1.58
N LEU A 53 0.41 21.55 -0.99
CA LEU A 53 0.59 21.76 0.44
C LEU A 53 0.24 23.21 0.82
N SER A 54 -0.45 23.36 1.95
CA SER A 54 -0.86 24.66 2.50
C SER A 54 -1.05 24.58 4.00
N SER A 55 -1.29 25.72 4.66
CA SER A 55 -1.65 25.77 6.09
C SER A 55 -2.98 25.05 6.41
N LYS A 56 -3.81 24.79 5.40
CA LYS A 56 -5.06 24.03 5.51
C LYS A 56 -4.83 22.52 5.43
N THR A 57 -3.69 22.06 4.92
CA THR A 57 -3.38 20.64 4.83
C THR A 57 -3.21 20.06 6.24
N LYS A 58 -4.03 19.07 6.60
CA LYS A 58 -4.00 18.41 7.91
C LYS A 58 -3.47 17.00 7.84
N VAL A 59 -3.61 16.35 6.70
CA VAL A 59 -3.18 14.97 6.49
C VAL A 59 -2.59 14.85 5.08
N VAL A 60 -1.45 14.19 4.99
CA VAL A 60 -0.91 13.60 3.77
C VAL A 60 -0.86 12.10 4.01
N SER A 61 -1.63 11.32 3.26
CA SER A 61 -1.67 9.87 3.39
C SER A 61 -1.35 9.24 2.05
N ILE A 62 -0.25 8.49 1.99
CA ILE A 62 0.26 7.94 0.74
C ILE A 62 0.66 6.48 0.88
N VAL A 63 0.60 5.76 -0.24
CA VAL A 63 1.10 4.41 -0.36
C VAL A 63 2.62 4.38 -0.18
N GLY A 64 3.12 3.45 0.63
CA GLY A 64 4.57 3.23 0.80
C GLY A 64 5.19 2.40 -0.31
N GLU A 65 4.41 1.49 -0.91
CA GLU A 65 4.72 0.75 -2.12
C GLU A 65 3.42 0.44 -2.87
N SER A 66 3.37 0.79 -4.16
CA SER A 66 2.16 0.59 -4.97
C SER A 66 1.91 -0.89 -5.25
N ASN A 67 0.71 -1.34 -4.92
CA ASN A 67 0.24 -2.68 -5.23
C ASN A 67 -0.15 -2.88 -6.70
N LEU A 68 0.05 -1.91 -7.57
CA LEU A 68 -0.21 -2.00 -9.01
C LEU A 68 1.09 -1.89 -9.83
N SER A 69 1.89 -0.85 -9.58
CA SER A 69 3.09 -0.53 -10.36
C SER A 69 4.41 -0.85 -9.65
N GLY A 70 4.36 -1.27 -8.38
CA GLY A 70 5.56 -1.44 -7.56
C GLY A 70 6.29 -0.12 -7.23
N MET A 71 5.71 1.05 -7.56
CA MET A 71 6.30 2.35 -7.25
C MET A 71 6.56 2.47 -5.74
N LEU A 72 7.78 2.93 -5.41
CA LEU A 72 8.24 3.23 -4.06
C LEU A 72 8.53 4.73 -3.98
N PRO A 73 7.69 5.53 -3.33
CA PRO A 73 7.95 6.96 -3.21
C PRO A 73 9.12 7.22 -2.25
N ASP A 74 9.89 8.29 -2.49
CA ASP A 74 10.85 8.76 -1.51
C ASP A 74 10.13 9.40 -0.31
N ILE A 75 9.82 8.55 0.69
CA ILE A 75 9.09 8.96 1.89
C ILE A 75 9.84 10.04 2.67
N LYS A 76 11.19 10.03 2.67
CA LYS A 76 11.99 11.04 3.35
C LYS A 76 11.87 12.40 2.68
N GLU A 77 11.92 12.43 1.34
CA GLU A 77 11.73 13.67 0.58
C GLU A 77 10.30 14.20 0.77
N ILE A 78 9.30 13.34 0.70
CA ILE A 78 7.91 13.70 0.99
C ILE A 78 7.77 14.26 2.41
N ASN A 79 8.38 13.62 3.41
CA ASN A 79 8.37 14.13 4.78
C ASN A 79 8.98 15.53 4.85
N ASN A 80 10.13 15.76 4.21
CA ASN A 80 10.78 17.06 4.16
C ASN A 80 9.87 18.13 3.53
N LEU A 81 9.21 17.81 2.43
CA LEU A 81 8.26 18.73 1.77
C LEU A 81 7.07 19.03 2.68
N VAL A 82 6.49 18.02 3.31
CA VAL A 82 5.36 18.18 4.23
C VAL A 82 5.73 19.07 5.41
N ARG A 83 6.86 18.80 6.07
CA ARG A 83 7.32 19.59 7.23
C ARG A 83 7.70 21.02 6.89
N SER A 84 8.21 21.26 5.67
CA SER A 84 8.61 22.59 5.23
C SER A 84 7.43 23.49 4.84
N ASN A 85 6.30 22.88 4.44
CA ASN A 85 5.18 23.63 3.85
C ASN A 85 3.86 23.52 4.65
N SER A 86 3.80 22.65 5.65
CA SER A 86 2.58 22.45 6.45
C SER A 86 2.88 21.82 7.81
N GLU A 87 1.86 21.77 8.66
CA GLU A 87 1.86 20.99 9.91
C GLU A 87 1.06 19.68 9.76
N ALA A 88 0.88 19.20 8.54
CA ALA A 88 0.10 18.02 8.23
C ALA A 88 0.74 16.75 8.84
N LEU A 89 -0.10 15.82 9.27
CA LEU A 89 0.32 14.48 9.65
C LEU A 89 0.66 13.68 8.39
N LEU A 90 1.79 12.98 8.41
CA LEU A 90 2.20 12.07 7.34
C LEU A 90 1.88 10.63 7.73
N ILE A 91 1.02 10.01 6.95
CA ILE A 91 0.54 8.63 7.14
C ILE A 91 1.00 7.79 5.96
N ILE A 92 1.58 6.63 6.22
CA ILE A 92 2.04 5.71 5.19
C ILE A 92 1.20 4.44 5.23
N ASP A 93 0.56 4.12 4.08
CA ASP A 93 0.04 2.78 3.83
C ASP A 93 1.22 1.86 3.49
N GLY A 94 1.69 1.13 4.50
CA GLY A 94 2.82 0.22 4.41
C GLY A 94 2.43 -1.20 4.02
N ALA A 95 1.20 -1.42 3.54
CA ALA A 95 0.68 -2.77 3.30
C ALA A 95 1.53 -3.60 2.32
N GLN A 96 2.17 -2.98 1.36
CA GLN A 96 3.14 -3.62 0.46
C GLN A 96 4.60 -3.35 0.88
N LEU A 97 4.88 -2.21 1.52
CA LEU A 97 6.23 -1.81 1.90
C LEU A 97 6.82 -2.71 2.99
N VAL A 98 6.08 -2.90 4.10
CA VAL A 98 6.57 -3.62 5.29
C VAL A 98 6.95 -5.08 5.03
N PRO A 99 6.22 -5.86 4.19
CA PRO A 99 6.62 -7.21 3.84
C PRO A 99 7.95 -7.31 3.10
N HIS A 100 8.27 -6.33 2.26
CA HIS A 100 9.35 -6.42 1.29
C HIS A 100 10.62 -5.66 1.69
N ARG A 101 10.50 -4.68 2.62
CA ARG A 101 11.61 -3.76 2.94
C ARG A 101 11.73 -3.50 4.43
N LYS A 102 12.97 -3.21 4.85
CA LYS A 102 13.21 -2.71 6.20
C LYS A 102 12.61 -1.32 6.36
N VAL A 103 11.74 -1.15 7.36
CA VAL A 103 11.11 0.13 7.68
C VAL A 103 11.57 0.60 9.05
N ASP A 104 12.17 1.78 9.12
CA ASP A 104 12.45 2.49 10.36
C ASP A 104 11.61 3.77 10.40
N VAL A 105 10.56 3.73 11.21
CA VAL A 105 9.58 4.82 11.31
C VAL A 105 10.17 6.13 11.85
N GLN A 106 11.25 6.03 12.65
CA GLN A 106 11.93 7.21 13.19
C GLN A 106 12.82 7.86 12.13
N ASP A 107 13.57 7.04 11.38
CA ASP A 107 14.42 7.48 10.27
C ASP A 107 13.60 8.10 9.12
N LEU A 108 12.40 7.56 8.86
CA LEU A 108 11.46 8.11 7.90
C LEU A 108 10.75 9.39 8.38
N GLY A 109 10.72 9.65 9.69
CA GLY A 109 10.09 10.83 10.30
C GLY A 109 8.57 10.89 10.16
N ILE A 110 7.92 9.76 9.85
CA ILE A 110 6.47 9.66 9.65
C ILE A 110 5.70 9.71 10.96
N ASP A 111 4.39 9.98 10.88
CA ASP A 111 3.53 10.09 12.06
C ASP A 111 2.73 8.81 12.31
N PHE A 112 2.31 8.14 11.24
CA PHE A 112 1.59 6.86 11.28
C PHE A 112 2.06 5.92 10.18
N LEU A 113 2.08 4.62 10.49
CA LEU A 113 2.28 3.51 9.55
C LEU A 113 1.17 2.50 9.74
N VAL A 114 0.57 2.03 8.64
CA VAL A 114 -0.50 1.02 8.67
C VAL A 114 -0.13 -0.14 7.75
N PHE A 115 -0.29 -1.38 8.23
CA PHE A 115 -0.05 -2.55 7.39
C PHE A 115 -0.85 -3.77 7.83
N SER A 116 -0.90 -4.80 6.97
CA SER A 116 -1.68 -6.01 7.16
C SER A 116 -0.79 -7.23 7.41
N GLY A 117 -1.12 -8.05 8.40
CA GLY A 117 -0.34 -9.23 8.75
C GLY A 117 -0.28 -10.27 7.64
N HIS A 118 -1.40 -10.52 6.92
CA HIS A 118 -1.47 -11.56 5.89
C HIS A 118 -0.58 -11.30 4.65
N LYS A 119 -0.08 -10.08 4.46
CA LYS A 119 0.84 -9.77 3.37
C LYS A 119 2.31 -9.98 3.74
N MET A 120 2.61 -10.13 5.03
CA MET A 120 3.95 -10.40 5.54
C MET A 120 4.06 -11.78 6.20
N LEU A 121 3.50 -12.81 5.55
CA LEU A 121 3.48 -14.22 5.98
C LEU A 121 2.68 -14.50 7.26
N GLY A 122 2.04 -13.49 7.82
CA GLY A 122 1.20 -13.61 9.00
C GLY A 122 -0.22 -14.09 8.67
N PRO A 123 -1.05 -14.35 9.69
CA PRO A 123 -2.43 -14.78 9.50
C PRO A 123 -3.31 -13.63 8.95
N THR A 124 -4.47 -14.02 8.44
CA THR A 124 -5.57 -13.09 8.15
C THR A 124 -6.18 -12.55 9.44
N GLY A 125 -6.97 -11.49 9.35
CA GLY A 125 -7.72 -10.96 10.50
C GLY A 125 -6.94 -10.05 11.45
N ILE A 126 -5.64 -9.81 11.19
CA ILE A 126 -4.81 -8.90 11.97
C ILE A 126 -4.06 -7.91 11.08
N GLY A 127 -3.91 -6.69 11.58
CA GLY A 127 -3.06 -5.65 11.03
C GLY A 127 -2.52 -4.77 12.15
N VAL A 128 -1.62 -3.86 11.81
CA VAL A 128 -0.96 -2.98 12.75
C VAL A 128 -1.13 -1.53 12.34
N VAL A 129 -1.45 -0.69 13.30
CA VAL A 129 -1.32 0.76 13.21
C VAL A 129 -0.23 1.18 14.18
N TRP A 130 0.89 1.64 13.65
CA TRP A 130 1.89 2.34 14.44
C TRP A 130 1.63 3.84 14.36
N GLY A 131 1.80 4.55 15.48
CA GLY A 131 1.71 6.01 15.53
C GLY A 131 2.57 6.59 16.64
N LYS A 132 2.99 7.84 16.48
CA LYS A 132 3.68 8.59 17.55
C LYS A 132 2.81 8.63 18.80
N LYS A 133 3.39 8.31 19.95
CA LYS A 133 2.66 8.17 21.23
C LYS A 133 1.84 9.40 21.61
N GLU A 134 2.41 10.58 21.40
CA GLU A 134 1.74 11.85 21.67
C GLU A 134 0.52 12.07 20.77
N LEU A 135 0.59 11.66 19.52
CA LEU A 135 -0.54 11.72 18.58
C LEU A 135 -1.62 10.71 18.98
N LEU A 136 -1.24 9.45 19.23
CA LEU A 136 -2.16 8.43 19.69
C LEU A 136 -2.88 8.87 20.99
N ASN A 137 -2.16 9.49 21.92
CA ASN A 137 -2.77 10.01 23.16
C ASN A 137 -3.83 11.09 22.90
N SER A 138 -3.66 11.89 21.85
CA SER A 138 -4.56 12.99 21.50
C SER A 138 -5.83 12.55 20.75
N LEU A 139 -5.86 11.32 20.22
CA LEU A 139 -6.99 10.77 19.47
C LEU A 139 -8.01 10.11 20.41
N ASP A 140 -9.27 10.24 20.09
CA ASP A 140 -10.34 9.46 20.73
C ASP A 140 -10.41 8.04 20.13
N PRO A 141 -10.86 7.04 20.90
CA PRO A 141 -11.08 5.70 20.37
C PRO A 141 -12.23 5.71 19.33
N VAL A 142 -12.12 4.85 18.31
CA VAL A 142 -13.15 4.68 17.27
C VAL A 142 -14.19 3.64 17.68
N TYR A 143 -13.72 2.56 18.32
CA TYR A 143 -14.56 1.47 18.82
C TYR A 143 -14.62 1.51 20.34
N GLY A 144 -15.79 1.24 20.90
CA GLY A 144 -15.99 1.13 22.35
C GLY A 144 -16.35 -0.29 22.74
N GLY A 145 -15.87 -0.74 23.91
CA GLY A 145 -16.13 -2.07 24.46
C GLY A 145 -15.42 -2.31 25.78
N GLY A 146 -15.24 -3.57 26.16
CA GLY A 146 -14.41 -3.97 27.28
C GLY A 146 -12.93 -3.77 26.98
N ASP A 147 -12.08 -3.87 27.98
CA ASP A 147 -10.61 -3.81 28.01
C ASP A 147 -10.00 -2.43 27.63
N MET A 148 -10.68 -1.64 26.78
CA MET A 148 -10.20 -0.34 26.30
C MET A 148 -10.51 0.82 27.22
N ILE A 149 -11.17 0.58 28.34
CA ILE A 149 -11.63 1.57 29.33
C ILE A 149 -10.77 1.54 30.59
N GLU A 150 -10.71 2.67 31.32
CA GLU A 150 -10.14 2.75 32.66
C GLU A 150 -11.26 2.70 33.72
N GLU A 151 -12.26 3.59 33.57
CA GLU A 151 -13.45 3.61 34.41
C GLU A 151 -14.71 3.75 33.58
N VAL A 152 -15.81 3.11 34.01
CA VAL A 152 -17.14 3.23 33.37
C VAL A 152 -18.17 3.59 34.43
N HIS A 153 -18.88 4.66 34.18
CA HIS A 153 -20.08 5.10 34.91
C HIS A 153 -21.29 5.04 34.01
N TYR A 154 -22.50 5.21 34.54
CA TYR A 154 -23.72 5.19 33.74
C TYR A 154 -23.82 6.33 32.72
N ASP A 155 -23.12 7.45 32.94
CA ASP A 155 -23.17 8.67 32.14
C ASP A 155 -21.87 8.96 31.37
N LYS A 156 -20.76 8.30 31.72
CA LYS A 156 -19.44 8.54 31.09
C LYS A 156 -18.50 7.38 31.27
N ALA A 157 -17.45 7.37 30.45
CA ALA A 157 -16.30 6.47 30.61
C ALA A 157 -14.98 7.24 30.41
N THR A 158 -13.90 6.69 30.96
CA THR A 158 -12.53 7.10 30.69
C THR A 158 -11.80 5.96 30.00
N TRP A 159 -10.73 6.30 29.27
CA TRP A 159 -10.06 5.38 28.38
C TRP A 159 -8.76 4.86 29.00
N ALA A 160 -8.46 3.60 28.79
CA ALA A 160 -7.17 3.01 29.12
C ALA A 160 -6.03 3.76 28.39
N PRO A 161 -4.79 3.70 28.90
CA PRO A 161 -3.63 4.24 28.20
C PRO A 161 -3.44 3.59 26.82
N VAL A 162 -2.77 4.30 25.89
CA VAL A 162 -2.36 3.69 24.61
C VAL A 162 -1.39 2.54 24.86
N PRO A 163 -1.47 1.44 24.09
CA PRO A 163 -2.31 1.23 22.91
C PRO A 163 -3.72 0.73 23.23
N HIS A 164 -3.99 0.28 24.45
CA HIS A 164 -5.22 -0.44 24.84
C HIS A 164 -6.51 0.33 24.55
N LYS A 165 -6.50 1.67 24.64
CA LYS A 165 -7.71 2.45 24.32
C LYS A 165 -8.25 2.28 22.89
N PHE A 166 -7.47 1.72 21.97
CA PHE A 166 -7.87 1.45 20.58
C PHE A 166 -8.24 0.00 20.34
N GLU A 167 -8.12 -0.88 21.34
CA GLU A 167 -8.28 -2.33 21.23
C GLU A 167 -9.50 -2.77 22.04
N ALA A 168 -10.70 -2.55 21.49
CA ALA A 168 -11.96 -2.85 22.16
C ALA A 168 -12.28 -4.35 22.13
N GLY A 169 -12.56 -4.93 23.30
CA GLY A 169 -12.88 -6.34 23.50
C GLY A 169 -11.65 -7.24 23.56
N THR A 170 -11.87 -8.55 23.66
CA THR A 170 -10.80 -9.54 23.68
C THR A 170 -9.96 -9.45 22.41
N PRO A 171 -8.64 -9.18 22.50
CA PRO A 171 -7.82 -9.04 21.31
C PRO A 171 -7.69 -10.37 20.52
N PRO A 172 -7.39 -10.31 19.23
CA PRO A 172 -7.18 -11.49 18.37
C PRO A 172 -5.81 -12.14 18.69
N TYR A 173 -5.67 -12.71 19.89
CA TYR A 173 -4.40 -13.22 20.41
C TYR A 173 -3.80 -14.36 19.59
N VAL A 174 -4.62 -15.18 18.95
CA VAL A 174 -4.14 -16.29 18.09
C VAL A 174 -3.44 -15.70 16.85
N GLU A 175 -4.09 -14.71 16.22
CA GLU A 175 -3.55 -14.00 15.07
C GLU A 175 -2.33 -13.16 15.45
N ALA A 176 -2.33 -12.55 16.65
CA ALA A 176 -1.19 -11.79 17.14
C ALA A 176 0.04 -12.68 17.38
N ILE A 177 -0.14 -13.88 17.96
CA ILE A 177 0.94 -14.86 18.11
C ILE A 177 1.45 -15.31 16.74
N GLY A 178 0.54 -15.60 15.80
CA GLY A 178 0.89 -15.98 14.43
C GLY A 178 1.64 -14.88 13.68
N LEU A 179 1.24 -13.62 13.86
CA LEU A 179 1.97 -12.48 13.29
C LEU A 179 3.36 -12.32 13.93
N GLY A 180 3.49 -12.52 15.25
CA GLY A 180 4.79 -12.54 15.95
C GLY A 180 5.73 -13.57 15.34
N ALA A 181 5.25 -14.80 15.11
CA ALA A 181 6.05 -15.86 14.47
C ALA A 181 6.48 -15.48 13.04
N ALA A 182 5.61 -14.79 12.27
CA ALA A 182 5.98 -14.30 10.93
C ALA A 182 7.04 -13.20 10.99
N VAL A 183 6.97 -12.31 11.97
CA VAL A 183 7.99 -11.29 12.22
C VAL A 183 9.33 -11.92 12.55
N ASP A 184 9.35 -12.88 13.48
CA ASP A 184 10.58 -13.62 13.85
C ASP A 184 11.19 -14.31 12.63
N TYR A 185 10.37 -14.99 11.82
CA TYR A 185 10.81 -15.65 10.59
C TYR A 185 11.46 -14.68 9.60
N LEU A 186 10.85 -13.51 9.35
CA LEU A 186 11.40 -12.49 8.45
C LEU A 186 12.67 -11.85 9.03
N GLN A 187 12.76 -11.69 10.35
CA GLN A 187 13.97 -11.20 11.02
C GLN A 187 15.11 -12.21 10.92
N ASP A 188 14.82 -13.52 11.06
CA ASP A 188 15.80 -14.59 10.94
C ASP A 188 16.34 -14.70 9.50
N LEU A 189 15.48 -14.50 8.49
CA LEU A 189 15.93 -14.36 7.10
C LEU A 189 16.80 -13.12 6.89
N GLY A 190 16.55 -12.07 7.65
CA GLY A 190 17.15 -10.75 7.49
C GLY A 190 16.43 -9.89 6.45
N MET A 191 15.81 -8.80 6.87
CA MET A 191 15.06 -7.91 5.97
C MET A 191 15.91 -7.32 4.84
N SER A 192 17.22 -7.16 5.03
CA SER A 192 18.14 -6.76 3.96
C SER A 192 18.28 -7.81 2.85
N GLU A 193 18.23 -9.09 3.19
CA GLU A 193 18.27 -10.17 2.19
C GLU A 193 16.91 -10.31 1.48
N VAL A 194 15.80 -10.11 2.20
CA VAL A 194 14.45 -10.04 1.60
C VAL A 194 14.36 -8.90 0.58
N GLU A 195 14.85 -7.72 0.94
CA GLU A 195 14.90 -6.55 0.05
C GLU A 195 15.76 -6.82 -1.18
N LYS A 196 16.99 -7.32 -0.98
CA LYS A 196 17.90 -7.67 -2.07
C LYS A 196 17.29 -8.70 -3.02
N HIS A 197 16.67 -9.74 -2.50
CA HIS A 197 15.99 -10.76 -3.30
C HIS A 197 14.86 -10.15 -4.13
N SER A 198 14.03 -9.29 -3.52
CA SER A 198 12.97 -8.56 -4.21
C SER A 198 13.51 -7.67 -5.34
N ASP A 199 14.61 -6.97 -5.11
CA ASP A 199 15.26 -6.12 -6.11
C ASP A 199 15.86 -6.95 -7.25
N GLU A 200 16.48 -8.11 -6.98
CA GLU A 200 16.98 -9.02 -8.00
C GLU A 200 15.87 -9.57 -8.90
N LEU A 201 14.73 -9.97 -8.30
CA LEU A 201 13.57 -10.44 -9.06
C LEU A 201 12.91 -9.31 -9.86
N ARG A 202 12.82 -8.10 -9.30
CA ARG A 202 12.33 -6.94 -10.00
C ARG A 202 13.16 -6.61 -11.24
N GLU A 203 14.49 -6.52 -11.08
CA GLU A 203 15.39 -6.25 -12.21
C GLU A 203 15.27 -7.32 -13.29
N TYR A 204 15.20 -8.58 -12.88
CA TYR A 204 14.99 -9.67 -13.82
C TYR A 204 13.65 -9.58 -14.52
N GLY A 205 12.57 -9.35 -13.76
CA GLY A 205 11.22 -9.20 -14.29
C GLY A 205 11.10 -8.03 -15.27
N ARG A 206 11.68 -6.87 -14.96
CA ARG A 206 11.74 -5.73 -15.88
C ARG A 206 12.37 -6.13 -17.21
N LYS A 207 13.56 -6.74 -17.17
CA LYS A 207 14.28 -7.17 -18.37
C LYS A 207 13.48 -8.17 -19.21
N VAL A 208 12.69 -9.02 -18.58
CA VAL A 208 12.01 -10.13 -19.23
C VAL A 208 10.61 -9.78 -19.71
N LEU A 209 9.85 -9.00 -18.90
CA LEU A 209 8.44 -8.74 -19.14
C LEU A 209 8.20 -7.48 -19.99
N LEU A 210 9.07 -6.45 -19.90
CA LEU A 210 8.91 -5.21 -20.67
C LEU A 210 9.14 -5.42 -22.19
N ASP A 211 9.89 -6.44 -22.57
CA ASP A 211 10.21 -6.73 -23.98
C ASP A 211 9.22 -7.69 -24.66
N ILE A 212 8.12 -8.08 -23.99
CA ILE A 212 7.13 -8.97 -24.59
C ILE A 212 6.22 -8.17 -25.55
N ASP A 213 6.27 -8.50 -26.83
CA ASP A 213 5.48 -7.83 -27.84
C ASP A 213 3.97 -7.96 -27.56
N GLY A 214 3.26 -6.86 -27.66
CA GLY A 214 1.83 -6.79 -27.46
C GLY A 214 1.33 -6.83 -26.02
N ILE A 215 2.23 -6.74 -25.04
CA ILE A 215 1.87 -6.60 -23.62
C ILE A 215 2.25 -5.20 -23.14
N ASN A 216 1.30 -4.52 -22.54
CA ASN A 216 1.54 -3.25 -21.86
C ASN A 216 1.79 -3.51 -20.38
N VAL A 217 2.91 -3.00 -19.86
CA VAL A 217 3.32 -3.22 -18.46
C VAL A 217 3.20 -1.91 -17.67
N ILE A 218 2.44 -1.94 -16.59
CA ILE A 218 2.34 -0.88 -15.59
C ILE A 218 3.35 -1.21 -14.49
N HIS A 219 4.51 -0.58 -14.55
CA HIS A 219 5.57 -0.78 -13.57
C HIS A 219 6.42 0.49 -13.46
N SER A 220 6.79 0.85 -12.23
CA SER A 220 7.65 2.01 -11.99
C SER A 220 9.00 1.86 -12.70
N GLN A 221 9.41 2.93 -13.38
CA GLN A 221 10.70 2.98 -14.06
C GLN A 221 11.84 3.49 -13.15
N GLU A 222 11.51 3.83 -11.90
CA GLU A 222 12.51 4.24 -10.92
C GLU A 222 13.51 3.11 -10.63
N THR A 223 14.70 3.49 -10.20
CA THR A 223 15.80 2.57 -9.88
C THR A 223 15.41 1.65 -8.72
N ILE A 224 14.60 2.13 -7.79
CA ILE A 224 14.09 1.37 -6.65
C ILE A 224 12.57 1.26 -6.77
N ALA A 225 12.08 0.04 -6.87
CA ALA A 225 10.65 -0.28 -6.96
C ALA A 225 10.40 -1.68 -6.40
N GLY A 226 9.13 -2.01 -6.12
CA GLY A 226 8.73 -3.35 -5.72
C GLY A 226 8.62 -4.33 -6.90
N CYS A 227 8.61 -5.62 -6.62
CA CYS A 227 8.49 -6.69 -7.63
C CYS A 227 7.00 -6.97 -7.99
N THR A 228 6.27 -5.90 -8.33
CA THR A 228 4.85 -5.94 -8.73
C THR A 228 4.69 -5.37 -10.13
N PHE A 229 4.05 -6.14 -11.02
CA PHE A 229 3.83 -5.78 -12.41
C PHE A 229 2.33 -5.87 -12.73
N GLY A 230 1.70 -4.72 -12.99
CA GLY A 230 0.40 -4.67 -13.64
C GLY A 230 0.58 -4.85 -15.14
N MET A 231 -0.26 -5.65 -15.79
CA MET A 231 -0.14 -5.91 -17.23
C MET A 231 -1.50 -5.95 -17.89
N TYR A 232 -1.56 -5.52 -19.14
CA TYR A 232 -2.75 -5.66 -19.99
C TYR A 232 -2.39 -5.84 -21.45
N VAL A 233 -3.32 -6.37 -22.22
CA VAL A 233 -3.19 -6.59 -23.65
C VAL A 233 -4.37 -5.92 -24.32
N ASP A 234 -4.11 -5.07 -25.32
CA ASP A 234 -5.17 -4.38 -26.05
C ASP A 234 -6.11 -5.37 -26.75
N GLY A 235 -7.40 -5.20 -26.51
CA GLY A 235 -8.43 -6.07 -27.05
C GLY A 235 -8.63 -7.42 -26.34
N VAL A 236 -7.84 -7.72 -25.28
CA VAL A 236 -7.98 -8.94 -24.49
C VAL A 236 -8.47 -8.60 -23.08
N HIS A 237 -9.55 -9.26 -22.65
CA HIS A 237 -10.08 -9.05 -21.31
C HIS A 237 -9.15 -9.65 -20.24
N ALA A 238 -8.86 -8.91 -19.18
CA ALA A 238 -7.91 -9.34 -18.14
C ALA A 238 -8.31 -10.68 -17.47
N ALA A 239 -9.60 -10.97 -17.33
CA ALA A 239 -10.05 -12.25 -16.77
C ALA A 239 -9.75 -13.43 -17.71
N ASP A 240 -9.91 -13.27 -19.03
CA ASP A 240 -9.60 -14.31 -20.00
C ASP A 240 -8.10 -14.60 -20.03
N LEU A 241 -7.28 -13.54 -20.00
CA LEU A 241 -5.83 -13.67 -19.89
C LEU A 241 -5.42 -14.39 -18.58
N SER A 242 -6.06 -14.07 -17.46
CA SER A 242 -5.79 -14.73 -16.17
C SER A 242 -6.17 -16.22 -16.20
N LEU A 243 -7.31 -16.57 -16.80
CA LEU A 243 -7.74 -17.97 -16.97
C LEU A 243 -6.76 -18.76 -17.85
N MET A 244 -6.28 -18.16 -18.92
CA MET A 244 -5.27 -18.80 -19.79
C MET A 244 -3.96 -19.03 -19.04
N LEU A 245 -3.48 -18.05 -18.27
CA LEU A 245 -2.28 -18.18 -17.45
C LEU A 245 -2.41 -19.29 -16.40
N ASP A 246 -3.60 -19.45 -15.81
CA ASP A 246 -3.87 -20.53 -14.86
C ASP A 246 -3.72 -21.92 -15.49
N THR A 247 -4.10 -22.10 -16.78
CA THR A 247 -3.87 -23.36 -17.51
C THR A 247 -2.40 -23.70 -17.69
N HIS A 248 -1.52 -22.71 -17.60
CA HIS A 248 -0.06 -22.85 -17.62
C HIS A 248 0.56 -22.96 -16.24
N GLY A 249 -0.25 -23.05 -15.16
CA GLY A 249 0.20 -23.11 -13.77
C GLY A 249 0.67 -21.77 -13.20
N VAL A 250 0.32 -20.64 -13.84
CA VAL A 250 0.70 -19.30 -13.41
C VAL A 250 -0.48 -18.59 -12.77
N ALA A 251 -0.40 -18.37 -11.47
CA ALA A 251 -1.43 -17.67 -10.70
C ALA A 251 -1.19 -16.16 -10.72
N VAL A 252 -2.12 -15.41 -11.33
CA VAL A 252 -2.15 -13.95 -11.32
C VAL A 252 -3.51 -13.44 -10.85
N ARG A 253 -3.59 -12.20 -10.44
CA ARG A 253 -4.87 -11.57 -10.13
C ARG A 253 -5.34 -10.74 -11.33
N ALA A 254 -6.64 -10.86 -11.72
CA ALA A 254 -7.28 -9.98 -12.68
C ALA A 254 -8.19 -8.95 -12.00
N GLY A 255 -8.32 -7.76 -12.57
CA GLY A 255 -9.23 -6.70 -12.15
C GLY A 255 -8.56 -5.35 -11.91
N HIS A 256 -9.17 -4.52 -11.06
CA HIS A 256 -8.68 -3.17 -10.74
C HIS A 256 -7.67 -3.13 -9.57
N HIS A 257 -7.38 -4.25 -8.92
CA HIS A 257 -6.45 -4.37 -7.78
C HIS A 257 -6.73 -3.38 -6.63
N CYS A 258 -7.98 -2.95 -6.49
CA CYS A 258 -8.40 -1.89 -5.56
C CYS A 258 -7.74 -0.52 -5.83
N VAL A 259 -7.41 -0.23 -7.11
CA VAL A 259 -6.85 1.04 -7.60
C VAL A 259 -7.68 1.55 -8.79
N GLN A 260 -9.01 1.44 -8.69
CA GLN A 260 -9.93 1.72 -9.79
C GLN A 260 -9.86 3.17 -10.32
N PRO A 261 -9.70 4.22 -9.48
CA PRO A 261 -9.58 5.58 -9.99
C PRO A 261 -8.39 5.75 -10.94
N PHE A 262 -7.26 5.11 -10.64
CA PHE A 262 -6.07 5.19 -11.48
C PHE A 262 -6.22 4.40 -12.80
N HIS A 263 -6.89 3.23 -12.79
CA HIS A 263 -7.26 2.53 -14.03
C HIS A 263 -8.12 3.42 -14.95
N ARG A 264 -9.10 4.14 -14.39
CA ARG A 264 -9.92 5.09 -15.16
C ARG A 264 -9.09 6.24 -15.74
N LYS A 265 -8.12 6.76 -14.99
CA LYS A 265 -7.19 7.80 -15.48
C LYS A 265 -6.38 7.29 -16.66
N LEU A 266 -5.92 6.05 -16.63
CA LEU A 266 -5.16 5.41 -17.70
C LEU A 266 -6.05 5.00 -18.90
N GLY A 267 -7.39 5.04 -18.78
CA GLY A 267 -8.31 4.55 -19.80
C GLY A 267 -8.30 3.02 -19.95
N ILE A 268 -7.95 2.29 -18.87
CA ILE A 268 -7.82 0.83 -18.85
C ILE A 268 -8.94 0.25 -18.00
N ASP A 269 -9.69 -0.72 -18.55
CA ASP A 269 -10.81 -1.35 -17.84
C ASP A 269 -10.34 -2.26 -16.71
N ALA A 270 -9.31 -3.07 -16.94
CA ALA A 270 -8.74 -3.98 -15.97
C ALA A 270 -7.34 -4.43 -16.40
N THR A 271 -6.55 -4.91 -15.43
CA THR A 271 -5.23 -5.50 -15.65
C THR A 271 -5.15 -6.87 -15.01
N ILE A 272 -4.20 -7.69 -15.45
CA ILE A 272 -3.65 -8.76 -14.62
C ILE A 272 -2.49 -8.18 -13.79
N ARG A 273 -2.19 -8.81 -12.67
CA ARG A 273 -1.06 -8.42 -11.81
C ARG A 273 -0.32 -9.65 -11.32
N SER A 274 0.98 -9.65 -11.53
CA SER A 274 1.93 -10.57 -10.87
C SER A 274 2.69 -9.84 -9.78
N THR A 275 3.00 -10.55 -8.71
CA THR A 275 3.85 -10.05 -7.61
C THR A 275 4.71 -11.21 -7.14
N ALA A 276 6.03 -11.05 -7.16
CA ALA A 276 6.96 -12.02 -6.61
C ALA A 276 7.33 -11.67 -5.16
N TYR A 277 7.58 -12.70 -4.35
CA TYR A 277 8.00 -12.56 -2.97
C TYR A 277 9.12 -13.56 -2.64
N ILE A 278 9.44 -13.75 -1.37
CA ILE A 278 10.59 -14.56 -0.89
C ILE A 278 10.58 -16.02 -1.34
N TYR A 279 9.45 -16.54 -1.77
CA TYR A 279 9.28 -17.93 -2.24
C TYR A 279 9.29 -18.07 -3.76
N ASN A 280 9.47 -16.98 -4.50
CA ASN A 280 9.60 -16.99 -5.94
C ASN A 280 11.05 -16.88 -6.38
N ASP A 281 11.33 -17.34 -7.57
CA ASP A 281 12.65 -17.24 -8.21
C ASP A 281 12.56 -16.76 -9.68
N LYS A 282 13.69 -16.78 -10.39
CA LYS A 282 13.74 -16.34 -11.79
C LYS A 282 13.01 -17.31 -12.73
N GLU A 283 12.92 -18.59 -12.40
CA GLU A 283 12.19 -19.59 -13.19
C GLU A 283 10.69 -19.32 -13.18
N ASP A 284 10.15 -18.82 -12.05
CA ASP A 284 8.76 -18.39 -11.98
C ASP A 284 8.47 -17.23 -12.95
N ILE A 285 9.41 -16.29 -13.06
CA ILE A 285 9.30 -15.15 -14.01
C ILE A 285 9.41 -15.63 -15.45
N ASP A 286 10.30 -16.58 -15.76
CA ASP A 286 10.44 -17.18 -17.09
C ASP A 286 9.19 -17.98 -17.46
N THR A 287 8.59 -18.67 -16.50
CA THR A 287 7.32 -19.37 -16.66
C THR A 287 6.18 -18.40 -16.95
N LEU A 288 6.10 -17.30 -16.20
CA LEU A 288 5.14 -16.22 -16.46
C LEU A 288 5.31 -15.65 -17.88
N LYS A 289 6.56 -15.36 -18.31
CA LYS A 289 6.84 -14.87 -19.67
C LYS A 289 6.33 -15.82 -20.73
N SER A 290 6.70 -17.09 -20.62
CA SER A 290 6.34 -18.13 -21.61
C SER A 290 4.83 -18.31 -21.67
N ALA A 291 4.16 -18.32 -20.53
CA ALA A 291 2.71 -18.40 -20.42
C ALA A 291 2.01 -17.16 -21.01
N LEU A 292 2.54 -15.95 -20.79
CA LEU A 292 2.01 -14.71 -21.36
C LEU A 292 2.08 -14.73 -22.88
N ILE A 293 3.22 -15.10 -23.49
CA ILE A 293 3.39 -15.18 -24.94
C ILE A 293 2.36 -16.15 -25.53
N SER A 294 2.31 -17.38 -24.99
CA SER A 294 1.38 -18.41 -25.47
C SER A 294 -0.10 -17.97 -25.32
N SER A 295 -0.45 -17.36 -24.19
CA SER A 295 -1.83 -16.92 -23.93
C SER A 295 -2.25 -15.79 -24.85
N VAL A 296 -1.38 -14.84 -25.15
CA VAL A 296 -1.67 -13.72 -26.06
C VAL A 296 -1.84 -14.23 -27.51
N GLU A 297 -1.02 -15.18 -27.95
CA GLU A 297 -1.15 -15.82 -29.28
C GLU A 297 -2.51 -16.55 -29.44
N MET A 298 -3.03 -17.14 -28.37
CA MET A 298 -4.32 -17.87 -28.40
C MET A 298 -5.54 -16.94 -28.32
N LEU A 299 -5.39 -15.75 -27.70
CA LEU A 299 -6.52 -14.84 -27.44
C LEU A 299 -6.66 -13.74 -28.52
N ARG A 300 -5.69 -13.57 -29.40
CA ARG A 300 -5.71 -12.70 -30.57
C ARG A 300 -6.13 -13.43 -31.82
#